data_ce5d13d1d044cb4186c73eaf230596cd
#
_entry.id   ce5d13d1d044cb4186c73eaf230596cd
#
_cell.length_a   1.000
_cell.length_b   1.000
_cell.length_c   1.000
_cell.angle_alpha   90.00
_cell.angle_beta   90.00
_cell.angle_gamma   90.00
#
_symmetry.space_group_name_H-M   'P 1'
#
loop_
_entity.id
_entity.type
_entity.pdbx_description
1 polymer ?
#
loop_
_entity_poly.entity_id
_entity_poly.type
_entity_poly.pdbx_seq_one_letter_code
_entity_poly.pdbx_strand_id
1 'polypeptide(L)'
;MKKFTIYLAGDSTVQSYKTPVKPITGWGQMLHTYFKETEQKMNQDGCDWMGYGKKSDSDFDQSIIYETDGMFIDNRAMAGRSSRSYFDEGRLDDLKKAIKSGDYLFMQFAHNDANKEKEERYVTPEQYEEYLLRYINAAKERDAQPVLVTAIAMRDCDDTPDGKFSVSFPEYRDKMLEIGDKYDIPVIDLGKATDDYLNTVGDEGSKKLFMWLEKGAYEGYPDGKQDNAHLQQAGAKAFAGLLAGLIRSYDRDDKLDKVKAELA
;
A
#
# COMPACT_ATOMS: atom_id res chain seq x y z
N MET A 1 9.29 -22.82 11.72
CA MET A 1 8.82 -21.70 12.58
C MET A 1 7.34 -21.44 12.30
N LYS A 2 6.59 -20.88 13.25
CA LYS A 2 5.19 -20.48 12.99
C LYS A 2 5.21 -19.27 12.04
N LYS A 3 4.46 -19.34 10.92
CA LYS A 3 4.32 -18.20 10.01
C LYS A 3 3.69 -17.01 10.74
N PHE A 4 4.11 -15.81 10.40
CA PHE A 4 3.50 -14.56 10.82
C PHE A 4 2.76 -13.91 9.64
N THR A 5 1.98 -12.88 9.91
CA THR A 5 1.22 -12.16 8.88
C THR A 5 1.63 -10.70 8.84
N ILE A 6 1.83 -10.18 7.63
CA ILE A 6 1.83 -8.73 7.36
C ILE A 6 0.43 -8.36 6.90
N TYR A 7 -0.30 -7.61 7.71
CA TYR A 7 -1.57 -6.99 7.34
C TYR A 7 -1.29 -5.66 6.65
N LEU A 8 -1.95 -5.41 5.51
CA LEU A 8 -1.87 -4.13 4.82
C LEU A 8 -3.18 -3.38 4.99
N ALA A 9 -3.13 -2.21 5.63
CA ALA A 9 -4.20 -1.22 5.69
C ALA A 9 -3.85 -0.05 4.77
N GLY A 10 -4.78 0.38 3.93
CA GLY A 10 -4.50 1.45 2.98
C GLY A 10 -5.64 1.70 1.99
N ASP A 11 -5.31 2.45 0.97
CA ASP A 11 -6.22 2.90 -0.07
C ASP A 11 -6.10 2.10 -1.40
N SER A 12 -6.54 2.71 -2.52
CA SER A 12 -6.50 2.12 -3.85
C SER A 12 -5.10 1.79 -4.36
N THR A 13 -4.08 2.49 -3.89
CA THR A 13 -2.70 2.28 -4.34
C THR A 13 -2.06 1.05 -3.70
N VAL A 14 -2.64 0.54 -2.62
CA VAL A 14 -2.23 -0.67 -1.89
C VAL A 14 -3.08 -1.89 -2.26
N GLN A 15 -4.38 -1.68 -2.56
CA GLN A 15 -5.39 -2.72 -2.70
C GLN A 15 -5.01 -3.81 -3.71
N SER A 16 -5.45 -5.04 -3.43
CA SER A 16 -5.51 -6.14 -4.38
C SER A 16 -6.82 -6.11 -5.16
N TYR A 17 -6.72 -6.15 -6.49
CA TYR A 17 -7.87 -6.02 -7.38
C TYR A 17 -8.25 -7.34 -8.01
N LYS A 18 -9.56 -7.53 -8.23
CA LYS A 18 -10.17 -8.67 -8.92
C LYS A 18 -10.58 -8.27 -10.34
N THR A 19 -10.83 -9.24 -11.20
CA THR A 19 -11.52 -9.01 -12.48
C THR A 19 -12.92 -8.41 -12.20
N PRO A 20 -13.44 -7.40 -12.94
CA PRO A 20 -13.01 -6.99 -14.28
C PRO A 20 -12.17 -5.70 -14.34
N VAL A 21 -11.65 -5.19 -13.24
CA VAL A 21 -10.99 -3.86 -13.22
C VAL A 21 -9.52 -3.85 -13.64
N LYS A 22 -9.03 -4.97 -14.20
CA LYS A 22 -7.67 -5.02 -14.77
C LYS A 22 -7.48 -3.92 -15.83
N PRO A 23 -6.29 -3.29 -15.94
CA PRO A 23 -5.01 -3.69 -15.32
C PRO A 23 -4.69 -2.97 -14.01
N ILE A 24 -5.65 -2.28 -13.39
CA ILE A 24 -5.38 -1.60 -12.11
C ILE A 24 -4.83 -2.60 -11.08
N THR A 25 -3.77 -2.20 -10.39
CA THR A 25 -3.04 -3.04 -9.44
C THR A 25 -2.46 -2.17 -8.35
N GLY A 26 -2.69 -2.48 -7.08
CA GLY A 26 -1.98 -1.81 -5.99
C GLY A 26 -0.62 -2.47 -5.71
N TRP A 27 0.32 -1.73 -5.12
CA TRP A 27 1.64 -2.29 -4.79
C TRP A 27 1.54 -3.46 -3.79
N GLY A 28 0.54 -3.44 -2.89
CA GLY A 28 0.30 -4.53 -1.95
C GLY A 28 -0.06 -5.85 -2.61
N GLN A 29 -0.68 -5.81 -3.79
CA GLN A 29 -0.97 -6.99 -4.62
C GLN A 29 0.32 -7.65 -5.15
N MET A 30 1.38 -6.86 -5.37
CA MET A 30 2.64 -7.34 -5.92
C MET A 30 3.70 -7.65 -4.85
N LEU A 31 3.46 -7.27 -3.60
CA LEU A 31 4.46 -7.35 -2.54
C LEU A 31 4.95 -8.78 -2.28
N HIS A 32 4.04 -9.76 -2.35
CA HIS A 32 4.39 -11.17 -2.13
C HIS A 32 5.50 -11.67 -3.07
N THR A 33 5.65 -11.09 -4.27
CA THR A 33 6.63 -11.51 -5.28
C THR A 33 8.09 -11.20 -4.91
N TYR A 34 8.32 -10.48 -3.83
CA TYR A 34 9.65 -10.11 -3.32
C TYR A 34 10.09 -10.93 -2.10
N PHE A 35 9.29 -11.91 -1.70
CA PHE A 35 9.59 -12.83 -0.60
C PHE A 35 9.93 -14.23 -1.09
N LYS A 36 10.61 -15.01 -0.24
CA LYS A 36 11.05 -16.37 -0.55
C LYS A 36 9.86 -17.27 -0.86
N GLU A 37 10.02 -18.13 -1.84
CA GLU A 37 9.04 -19.15 -2.23
C GLU A 37 7.60 -18.61 -2.27
N THR A 38 7.43 -17.55 -3.06
CA THR A 38 6.11 -16.95 -3.25
C THR A 38 5.12 -17.94 -3.86
N GLU A 39 3.88 -17.79 -3.48
CA GLU A 39 2.74 -18.60 -3.93
C GLU A 39 2.67 -18.71 -5.46
N GLN A 40 2.37 -19.90 -5.95
CA GLN A 40 2.05 -20.12 -7.37
C GLN A 40 0.62 -19.66 -7.69
N LYS A 41 0.33 -19.40 -8.97
CA LYS A 41 -1.02 -19.06 -9.41
C LYS A 41 -2.01 -20.15 -9.02
N MET A 42 -3.06 -19.75 -8.31
CA MET A 42 -4.11 -20.65 -7.86
C MET A 42 -5.31 -20.67 -8.82
N ASN A 43 -5.57 -19.57 -9.53
CA ASN A 43 -6.70 -19.38 -10.45
C ASN A 43 -8.04 -19.86 -9.87
N GLN A 44 -8.27 -19.57 -8.59
CA GLN A 44 -9.46 -19.98 -7.84
C GLN A 44 -10.35 -18.79 -7.51
N ASP A 45 -11.56 -19.07 -7.04
CA ASP A 45 -12.47 -18.04 -6.58
C ASP A 45 -11.84 -17.20 -5.43
N GLY A 46 -11.97 -15.88 -5.54
CA GLY A 46 -11.45 -14.95 -4.55
C GLY A 46 -9.98 -14.55 -4.71
N CYS A 47 -9.26 -15.08 -5.73
CA CYS A 47 -7.92 -14.60 -6.08
C CYS A 47 -7.95 -13.19 -6.72
N ASP A 48 -6.79 -12.57 -6.86
CA ASP A 48 -6.64 -11.35 -7.64
C ASP A 48 -6.80 -11.61 -9.15
N TRP A 49 -6.85 -10.51 -9.95
CA TRP A 49 -7.06 -10.66 -11.39
C TRP A 49 -5.91 -11.35 -12.14
N MET A 50 -4.75 -11.52 -11.51
CA MET A 50 -3.61 -12.26 -12.05
C MET A 50 -3.64 -13.74 -11.66
N GLY A 51 -4.56 -14.16 -10.79
CA GLY A 51 -4.73 -15.53 -10.32
C GLY A 51 -3.93 -15.87 -9.07
N TYR A 52 -3.41 -14.90 -8.32
CA TYR A 52 -2.69 -15.10 -7.06
C TYR A 52 -3.57 -14.87 -5.84
N GLY A 53 -3.18 -15.48 -4.72
CA GLY A 53 -3.85 -15.35 -3.45
C GLY A 53 -5.21 -16.03 -3.39
N LYS A 54 -5.88 -15.84 -2.28
CA LYS A 54 -7.24 -16.32 -2.02
C LYS A 54 -7.97 -15.29 -1.16
N LYS A 55 -9.30 -15.42 -1.05
CA LYS A 55 -10.09 -14.57 -0.13
C LYS A 55 -9.51 -14.68 1.28
N SER A 56 -9.26 -13.53 1.92
CA SER A 56 -8.86 -13.44 3.32
C SER A 56 -10.04 -13.78 4.25
N ASP A 57 -9.73 -14.18 5.48
CA ASP A 57 -10.71 -14.29 6.58
C ASP A 57 -11.02 -12.90 7.14
N SER A 58 -11.72 -12.11 6.33
CA SER A 58 -12.13 -10.72 6.59
C SER A 58 -13.62 -10.58 6.33
N ASP A 59 -14.29 -9.73 7.11
CA ASP A 59 -15.69 -9.35 6.88
C ASP A 59 -15.87 -8.59 5.55
N PHE A 60 -14.77 -8.16 4.90
CA PHE A 60 -14.75 -7.36 3.68
C PHE A 60 -14.26 -8.15 2.47
N ASP A 61 -15.07 -8.22 1.43
CA ASP A 61 -14.87 -9.10 0.27
C ASP A 61 -13.65 -8.79 -0.61
N GLN A 62 -13.11 -7.56 -0.58
CA GLN A 62 -11.94 -7.20 -1.38
C GLN A 62 -10.64 -7.77 -0.82
N SER A 63 -10.61 -8.19 0.44
CA SER A 63 -9.39 -8.64 1.13
C SER A 63 -8.85 -9.94 0.54
N ILE A 64 -7.57 -9.94 0.19
CA ILE A 64 -6.87 -11.08 -0.41
C ILE A 64 -5.61 -11.39 0.40
N ILE A 65 -5.44 -12.66 0.76
CA ILE A 65 -4.25 -13.15 1.45
C ILE A 65 -3.36 -13.94 0.49
N TYR A 66 -2.06 -13.63 0.53
CA TYR A 66 -0.99 -14.30 -0.21
C TYR A 66 -0.14 -15.09 0.76
N GLU A 67 0.30 -16.27 0.35
CA GLU A 67 1.17 -17.13 1.15
C GLU A 67 2.56 -17.20 0.56
N THR A 68 3.58 -17.09 1.42
CA THR A 68 5.00 -17.31 1.10
C THR A 68 5.55 -18.40 2.02
N ASP A 69 6.82 -18.76 1.90
CA ASP A 69 7.41 -19.81 2.76
C ASP A 69 7.30 -19.48 4.25
N GLY A 70 7.73 -18.30 4.68
CA GLY A 70 7.80 -17.92 6.11
C GLY A 70 6.63 -17.11 6.63
N MET A 71 5.74 -16.58 5.77
CA MET A 71 4.72 -15.64 6.21
C MET A 71 3.51 -15.57 5.30
N PHE A 72 2.51 -14.78 5.73
CA PHE A 72 1.37 -14.37 4.93
C PHE A 72 1.40 -12.85 4.70
N ILE A 73 0.85 -12.39 3.58
CA ILE A 73 0.51 -10.98 3.34
C ILE A 73 -1.01 -10.91 3.18
N ASP A 74 -1.70 -10.35 4.16
CA ASP A 74 -3.15 -10.17 4.14
C ASP A 74 -3.46 -8.71 3.76
N ASN A 75 -3.77 -8.51 2.47
CA ASN A 75 -4.06 -7.19 1.94
C ASN A 75 -5.52 -6.83 2.15
N ARG A 76 -5.78 -6.01 3.17
CA ARG A 76 -7.10 -5.50 3.55
C ARG A 76 -7.35 -4.05 3.11
N ALA A 77 -6.45 -3.48 2.31
CA ALA A 77 -6.61 -2.14 1.77
C ALA A 77 -7.88 -2.01 0.91
N MET A 78 -8.45 -0.81 0.84
CA MET A 78 -9.68 -0.53 0.12
C MET A 78 -9.63 0.81 -0.62
N ALA A 79 -9.91 0.76 -1.92
CA ALA A 79 -9.95 1.94 -2.79
C ALA A 79 -10.86 3.04 -2.26
N GLY A 80 -10.38 4.28 -2.36
CA GLY A 80 -11.14 5.46 -1.95
C GLY A 80 -11.21 5.70 -0.44
N ARG A 81 -10.48 4.94 0.40
CA ARG A 81 -10.49 5.12 1.85
C ARG A 81 -9.33 5.99 2.30
N SER A 82 -9.66 6.96 3.15
CA SER A 82 -8.70 7.68 3.97
C SER A 82 -8.47 6.93 5.30
N SER A 83 -7.51 7.38 6.09
CA SER A 83 -7.30 6.85 7.45
C SER A 83 -8.59 6.93 8.29
N ARG A 84 -9.36 8.02 8.14
CA ARG A 84 -10.65 8.23 8.79
C ARG A 84 -11.73 7.29 8.27
N SER A 85 -12.04 7.31 6.97
CA SER A 85 -13.17 6.55 6.41
C SER A 85 -12.95 5.04 6.51
N TYR A 86 -11.71 4.57 6.44
CA TYR A 86 -11.35 3.18 6.72
C TYR A 86 -11.69 2.79 8.17
N PHE A 87 -11.39 3.67 9.12
CA PHE A 87 -11.75 3.47 10.52
C PHE A 87 -13.27 3.50 10.73
N ASP A 88 -13.95 4.51 10.21
CA ASP A 88 -15.39 4.73 10.38
C ASP A 88 -16.25 3.57 9.80
N GLU A 89 -15.74 2.87 8.77
CA GLU A 89 -16.37 1.67 8.22
C GLU A 89 -16.16 0.39 9.06
N GLY A 90 -15.45 0.45 10.18
CA GLY A 90 -15.15 -0.71 11.03
C GLY A 90 -14.05 -1.63 10.50
N ARG A 91 -13.28 -1.22 9.49
CA ARG A 91 -12.21 -2.04 8.89
C ARG A 91 -11.02 -2.22 9.82
N LEU A 92 -10.76 -1.26 10.71
CA LEU A 92 -9.76 -1.41 11.76
C LEU A 92 -10.20 -2.45 12.80
N ASP A 93 -11.48 -2.54 13.14
CA ASP A 93 -11.99 -3.56 14.06
C ASP A 93 -11.88 -4.97 13.46
N ASP A 94 -12.09 -5.11 12.15
CA ASP A 94 -11.86 -6.36 11.43
C ASP A 94 -10.37 -6.78 11.47
N LEU A 95 -9.45 -5.83 11.27
CA LEU A 95 -8.01 -6.07 11.45
C LEU A 95 -7.69 -6.51 12.88
N LYS A 96 -8.21 -5.82 13.91
CA LYS A 96 -7.99 -6.17 15.33
C LYS A 96 -8.44 -7.59 15.68
N LYS A 97 -9.50 -8.11 15.06
CA LYS A 97 -9.95 -9.50 15.27
C LYS A 97 -8.91 -10.49 14.75
N ALA A 98 -8.27 -10.18 13.63
CA ALA A 98 -7.37 -11.08 12.91
C ALA A 98 -5.91 -11.04 13.42
N ILE A 99 -5.40 -9.85 13.75
CA ILE A 99 -4.01 -9.61 14.18
C ILE A 99 -3.67 -10.42 15.45
N LYS A 100 -2.49 -11.05 15.44
CA LYS A 100 -1.95 -11.84 16.55
C LYS A 100 -0.58 -11.36 16.95
N SER A 101 -0.13 -11.77 18.16
CA SER A 101 1.22 -11.49 18.65
C SER A 101 2.29 -11.95 17.64
N GLY A 102 3.21 -11.04 17.34
CA GLY A 102 4.30 -11.23 16.41
C GLY A 102 3.97 -11.00 14.92
N ASP A 103 2.73 -10.56 14.61
CA ASP A 103 2.33 -10.07 13.29
C ASP A 103 2.78 -8.62 13.07
N TYR A 104 2.53 -8.10 11.87
CA TYR A 104 2.83 -6.74 11.46
C TYR A 104 1.57 -6.06 10.89
N LEU A 105 1.42 -4.76 11.15
CA LEU A 105 0.42 -3.92 10.50
C LEU A 105 1.12 -2.80 9.73
N PHE A 106 1.17 -2.91 8.41
CA PHE A 106 1.67 -1.87 7.51
C PHE A 106 0.52 -0.96 7.09
N MET A 107 0.71 0.35 7.22
CA MET A 107 -0.33 1.35 7.01
C MET A 107 0.13 2.39 5.99
N GLN A 108 -0.61 2.53 4.87
CA GLN A 108 -0.41 3.61 3.91
C GLN A 108 -1.72 4.31 3.60
N PHE A 109 -1.79 5.58 3.95
CA PHE A 109 -2.89 6.50 3.64
C PHE A 109 -2.29 7.83 3.14
N ALA A 110 -3.07 8.76 2.68
CA ALA A 110 -2.91 10.16 2.37
C ALA A 110 -3.63 10.58 1.09
N HIS A 111 -3.66 9.75 0.01
CA HIS A 111 -4.31 10.11 -1.26
C HIS A 111 -5.77 10.57 -1.08
N ASN A 112 -6.50 9.92 -0.18
CA ASN A 112 -7.89 10.28 0.12
C ASN A 112 -8.01 11.25 1.30
N ASP A 113 -7.07 11.19 2.25
CA ASP A 113 -7.00 12.11 3.40
C ASP A 113 -6.79 13.55 2.94
N ALA A 114 -5.93 13.77 1.94
CA ALA A 114 -5.64 15.08 1.39
C ALA A 114 -6.76 15.66 0.49
N ASN A 115 -7.79 14.89 0.17
CA ASN A 115 -8.84 15.32 -0.77
C ASN A 115 -9.89 16.19 -0.09
N LYS A 116 -9.66 17.51 -0.10
CA LYS A 116 -10.52 18.53 0.52
C LYS A 116 -11.93 18.60 -0.10
N GLU A 117 -12.13 18.09 -1.32
CA GLU A 117 -13.44 18.09 -1.99
C GLU A 117 -14.36 16.99 -1.48
N LYS A 118 -13.84 16.04 -0.72
CA LYS A 118 -14.54 14.87 -0.19
C LYS A 118 -14.55 14.89 1.34
N GLU A 119 -15.48 15.65 1.90
CA GLU A 119 -15.57 15.91 3.34
C GLU A 119 -15.60 14.61 4.17
N GLU A 120 -16.24 13.56 3.65
CA GLU A 120 -16.34 12.25 4.30
C GLU A 120 -15.00 11.50 4.43
N ARG A 121 -13.99 11.93 3.68
CA ARG A 121 -12.65 11.32 3.68
C ARG A 121 -11.57 12.27 4.16
N TYR A 122 -11.78 13.58 3.91
CA TYR A 122 -10.76 14.58 4.21
C TYR A 122 -10.37 14.54 5.70
N VAL A 123 -9.07 14.60 5.94
CA VAL A 123 -8.46 14.60 7.26
C VAL A 123 -7.33 15.64 7.24
N THR A 124 -7.31 16.58 8.16
CA THR A 124 -6.17 17.50 8.27
C THR A 124 -4.91 16.76 8.75
N PRO A 125 -3.68 17.28 8.53
CA PRO A 125 -2.47 16.65 9.05
C PRO A 125 -2.51 16.38 10.56
N GLU A 126 -3.15 17.24 11.37
CA GLU A 126 -3.30 17.05 12.82
C GLU A 126 -4.26 15.89 13.12
N GLN A 127 -5.41 15.84 12.44
CA GLN A 127 -6.36 14.73 12.58
C GLN A 127 -5.77 13.41 12.05
N TYR A 128 -4.89 13.49 11.04
CA TYR A 128 -4.20 12.32 10.50
C TYR A 128 -3.35 11.62 11.56
N GLU A 129 -2.64 12.37 12.42
CA GLU A 129 -1.94 11.81 13.58
C GLU A 129 -2.92 11.06 14.49
N GLU A 130 -4.08 11.65 14.81
CA GLU A 130 -5.08 11.01 15.68
C GLU A 130 -5.57 9.67 15.11
N TYR A 131 -5.86 9.63 13.80
CA TYR A 131 -6.30 8.38 13.16
C TYR A 131 -5.18 7.34 13.11
N LEU A 132 -3.96 7.70 12.70
CA LEU A 132 -2.83 6.77 12.66
C LEU A 132 -2.52 6.17 14.04
N LEU A 133 -2.65 6.97 15.11
CA LEU A 133 -2.48 6.47 16.48
C LEU A 133 -3.51 5.39 16.85
N ARG A 134 -4.74 5.42 16.31
CA ARG A 134 -5.72 4.35 16.51
C ARG A 134 -5.24 3.02 15.92
N TYR A 135 -4.66 3.05 14.72
CA TYR A 135 -4.09 1.87 14.07
C TYR A 135 -2.85 1.35 14.81
N ILE A 136 -1.95 2.26 15.20
CA ILE A 136 -0.75 1.93 15.97
C ILE A 136 -1.12 1.24 17.26
N ASN A 137 -2.08 1.81 18.02
CA ASN A 137 -2.55 1.24 19.28
C ASN A 137 -3.24 -0.11 19.06
N ALA A 138 -4.05 -0.24 18.01
CA ALA A 138 -4.71 -1.49 17.67
C ALA A 138 -3.71 -2.65 17.43
N ALA A 139 -2.58 -2.37 16.76
CA ALA A 139 -1.51 -3.34 16.58
C ALA A 139 -0.80 -3.64 17.89
N LYS A 140 -0.39 -2.61 18.65
CA LYS A 140 0.31 -2.76 19.94
C LYS A 140 -0.52 -3.52 20.99
N GLU A 141 -1.83 -3.32 21.05
CA GLU A 141 -2.76 -4.06 21.92
C GLU A 141 -2.80 -5.57 21.62
N ARG A 142 -2.31 -5.98 20.47
CA ARG A 142 -2.20 -7.38 20.03
C ARG A 142 -0.78 -7.91 20.03
N ASP A 143 0.16 -7.19 20.61
CA ASP A 143 1.60 -7.49 20.53
C ASP A 143 2.11 -7.65 19.10
N ALA A 144 1.55 -6.89 18.16
CA ALA A 144 1.96 -6.81 16.76
C ALA A 144 2.76 -5.53 16.52
N GLN A 145 3.63 -5.56 15.51
CA GLN A 145 4.46 -4.42 15.14
C GLN A 145 3.74 -3.51 14.13
N PRO A 146 3.38 -2.26 14.51
CA PRO A 146 2.92 -1.27 13.53
C PRO A 146 4.09 -0.75 12.70
N VAL A 147 3.84 -0.51 11.41
CA VAL A 147 4.79 0.07 10.46
C VAL A 147 4.07 1.11 9.61
N LEU A 148 4.58 2.31 9.57
CA LEU A 148 4.09 3.39 8.72
C LEU A 148 4.77 3.31 7.35
N VAL A 149 3.99 3.46 6.27
CA VAL A 149 4.48 3.54 4.90
C VAL A 149 3.98 4.84 4.31
N THR A 150 4.88 5.74 3.92
CA THR A 150 4.45 7.01 3.32
C THR A 150 3.79 6.77 1.96
N ALA A 151 2.80 7.60 1.62
CA ALA A 151 2.04 7.45 0.38
C ALA A 151 2.94 7.57 -0.84
N ILE A 152 2.71 6.71 -1.83
CA ILE A 152 3.45 6.74 -3.10
C ILE A 152 3.25 8.07 -3.83
N ALA A 153 4.25 8.50 -4.59
CA ALA A 153 4.14 9.67 -5.46
C ALA A 153 3.13 9.42 -6.59
N MET A 154 2.41 10.47 -6.97
CA MET A 154 1.57 10.52 -8.16
C MET A 154 2.40 10.92 -9.38
N ARG A 155 1.83 10.74 -10.58
CA ARG A 155 2.39 11.29 -11.81
C ARG A 155 1.97 12.76 -11.95
N ASP A 156 2.75 13.67 -11.36
CA ASP A 156 2.44 15.10 -11.23
C ASP A 156 3.46 16.02 -11.95
N CYS A 157 4.38 15.45 -12.77
CA CYS A 157 5.42 16.23 -13.43
C CYS A 157 4.88 17.31 -14.38
N ASP A 158 3.66 17.17 -14.88
CA ASP A 158 3.01 18.19 -15.72
C ASP A 158 2.64 19.45 -14.92
N ASP A 159 2.50 19.32 -13.60
CA ASP A 159 2.09 20.38 -12.68
C ASP A 159 3.28 21.08 -12.01
N THR A 160 4.51 20.61 -12.27
CA THR A 160 5.73 21.15 -11.65
C THR A 160 6.48 22.09 -12.62
N PRO A 161 7.07 23.21 -12.13
CA PRO A 161 7.72 24.20 -13.01
C PRO A 161 8.94 23.67 -13.78
N ASP A 162 9.60 22.63 -13.27
CA ASP A 162 10.80 22.02 -13.87
C ASP A 162 10.52 20.68 -14.55
N GLY A 163 9.25 20.26 -14.60
CA GLY A 163 8.82 19.01 -15.21
C GLY A 163 9.27 17.76 -14.45
N LYS A 164 9.64 17.91 -13.16
CA LYS A 164 10.05 16.80 -12.30
C LYS A 164 8.90 16.32 -11.42
N PHE A 165 8.97 15.07 -11.05
CA PHE A 165 8.09 14.51 -10.03
C PHE A 165 8.48 15.01 -8.64
N SER A 166 7.50 15.04 -7.75
CA SER A 166 7.68 15.45 -6.37
C SER A 166 6.88 14.55 -5.42
N VAL A 167 7.17 14.66 -4.12
CA VAL A 167 6.36 13.99 -3.09
C VAL A 167 4.95 14.61 -3.10
N SER A 168 3.94 13.82 -3.42
CA SER A 168 2.59 14.32 -3.70
C SER A 168 1.83 14.84 -2.49
N PHE A 169 2.17 14.38 -1.29
CA PHE A 169 1.48 14.74 -0.05
C PHE A 169 2.49 15.07 1.06
N PRO A 170 3.30 16.15 0.90
CA PRO A 170 4.43 16.42 1.80
C PRO A 170 3.99 16.61 3.25
N GLU A 171 2.87 17.29 3.52
CA GLU A 171 2.38 17.52 4.89
C GLU A 171 2.01 16.21 5.60
N TYR A 172 1.43 15.24 4.89
CA TYR A 172 1.09 13.91 5.43
C TYR A 172 2.32 13.02 5.58
N ARG A 173 3.26 13.10 4.62
CA ARG A 173 4.53 12.39 4.72
C ARG A 173 5.32 12.86 5.94
N ASP A 174 5.49 14.17 6.09
CA ASP A 174 6.24 14.76 7.20
C ASP A 174 5.58 14.42 8.54
N LYS A 175 4.25 14.41 8.59
CA LYS A 175 3.50 13.95 9.77
C LYS A 175 3.75 12.48 10.09
N MET A 176 3.83 11.58 9.11
CA MET A 176 4.20 10.18 9.35
C MET A 176 5.62 10.04 9.91
N LEU A 177 6.58 10.80 9.36
CA LEU A 177 7.96 10.81 9.87
C LEU A 177 8.01 11.30 11.33
N GLU A 178 7.30 12.40 11.64
CA GLU A 178 7.17 12.93 13.00
C GLU A 178 6.58 11.87 13.97
N ILE A 179 5.50 11.18 13.57
CA ILE A 179 4.88 10.11 14.36
C ILE A 179 5.87 8.96 14.60
N GLY A 180 6.61 8.58 13.56
CA GLY A 180 7.62 7.52 13.66
C GLY A 180 8.69 7.84 14.69
N ASP A 181 9.19 9.07 14.70
CA ASP A 181 10.19 9.53 15.67
C ASP A 181 9.61 9.66 17.08
N LYS A 182 8.44 10.28 17.20
CA LYS A 182 7.78 10.57 18.49
C LYS A 182 7.35 9.30 19.24
N TYR A 183 6.88 8.29 18.53
CA TYR A 183 6.29 7.07 19.13
C TYR A 183 7.14 5.81 18.92
N ASP A 184 8.34 5.98 18.36
CA ASP A 184 9.28 4.90 18.08
C ASP A 184 8.66 3.79 17.19
N ILE A 185 8.07 4.24 16.05
CA ILE A 185 7.44 3.37 15.05
C ILE A 185 8.31 3.34 13.79
N PRO A 186 8.61 2.18 13.20
CA PRO A 186 9.26 2.09 11.89
C PRO A 186 8.49 2.85 10.82
N VAL A 187 9.18 3.70 10.06
CA VAL A 187 8.64 4.38 8.88
C VAL A 187 9.41 3.96 7.65
N ILE A 188 8.69 3.48 6.65
CA ILE A 188 9.24 3.20 5.32
C ILE A 188 8.84 4.36 4.41
N ASP A 189 9.81 5.18 4.03
CA ASP A 189 9.57 6.39 3.22
C ASP A 189 9.43 6.04 1.72
N LEU A 190 8.35 5.32 1.41
CA LEU A 190 8.04 4.87 0.05
C LEU A 190 7.70 6.04 -0.87
N GLY A 191 7.07 7.09 -0.34
CA GLY A 191 6.75 8.30 -1.09
C GLY A 191 7.98 8.93 -1.72
N LYS A 192 9.06 9.12 -0.92
CA LYS A 192 10.32 9.66 -1.45
C LYS A 192 10.99 8.71 -2.43
N ALA A 193 10.99 7.41 -2.15
CA ALA A 193 11.59 6.44 -3.05
C ALA A 193 10.88 6.33 -4.41
N THR A 194 9.54 6.45 -4.41
CA THR A 194 8.76 6.45 -5.66
C THR A 194 8.94 7.75 -6.44
N ASP A 195 9.05 8.91 -5.77
CA ASP A 195 9.41 10.19 -6.37
C ASP A 195 10.77 10.09 -7.10
N ASP A 196 11.80 9.64 -6.40
CA ASP A 196 13.14 9.45 -6.98
C ASP A 196 13.13 8.52 -8.17
N TYR A 197 12.40 7.40 -8.08
CA TYR A 197 12.27 6.43 -9.16
C TYR A 197 11.56 7.04 -10.37
N LEU A 198 10.47 7.77 -10.18
CA LEU A 198 9.74 8.45 -11.25
C LEU A 198 10.63 9.47 -11.97
N ASN A 199 11.45 10.22 -11.24
CA ASN A 199 12.45 11.13 -11.83
C ASN A 199 13.53 10.40 -12.65
N THR A 200 13.80 9.13 -12.34
CA THR A 200 14.71 8.30 -13.15
C THR A 200 14.08 7.84 -14.46
N VAL A 201 12.80 7.44 -14.43
CA VAL A 201 12.10 6.92 -15.63
C VAL A 201 11.52 8.01 -16.51
N GLY A 202 11.32 9.21 -15.97
CA GLY A 202 10.80 10.38 -16.65
C GLY A 202 9.33 10.28 -17.05
N ASP A 203 8.82 11.33 -17.71
CA ASP A 203 7.41 11.45 -18.06
C ASP A 203 6.89 10.26 -18.88
N GLU A 204 7.47 9.98 -20.04
CA GLU A 204 7.02 8.89 -20.93
C GLU A 204 7.16 7.51 -20.28
N GLY A 205 8.20 7.30 -19.47
CA GLY A 205 8.39 6.06 -18.72
C GLY A 205 7.33 5.86 -17.66
N SER A 206 6.92 6.93 -16.99
CA SER A 206 5.91 6.90 -15.93
C SER A 206 4.51 6.52 -16.43
N LYS A 207 4.13 6.88 -17.65
CA LYS A 207 2.84 6.50 -18.25
C LYS A 207 2.63 4.99 -18.28
N LYS A 208 3.72 4.19 -18.39
CA LYS A 208 3.66 2.72 -18.37
C LYS A 208 3.47 2.15 -16.96
N LEU A 209 3.67 2.97 -15.94
CA LEU A 209 3.51 2.58 -14.54
C LEU A 209 2.13 2.92 -14.00
N PHE A 210 1.55 4.04 -14.47
CA PHE A 210 0.23 4.52 -14.08
C PHE A 210 -0.85 4.10 -15.07
N MET A 211 -2.12 4.32 -14.71
CA MET A 211 -3.28 3.92 -15.54
C MET A 211 -3.46 4.86 -16.75
N TRP A 212 -2.44 4.91 -17.60
CA TRP A 212 -2.45 5.53 -18.91
C TRP A 212 -2.66 4.45 -19.97
N LEU A 213 -3.91 4.29 -20.42
CA LEU A 213 -4.36 3.20 -21.25
C LEU A 213 -4.83 3.71 -22.61
N GLU A 214 -4.39 3.05 -23.68
CA GLU A 214 -4.88 3.29 -25.02
C GLU A 214 -6.34 2.84 -25.16
N LYS A 215 -7.07 3.55 -26.03
CA LYS A 215 -8.44 3.20 -26.37
C LYS A 215 -8.54 1.76 -26.90
N GLY A 216 -9.45 0.99 -26.32
CA GLY A 216 -9.70 -0.40 -26.72
C GLY A 216 -8.68 -1.42 -26.20
N ALA A 217 -7.66 -1.01 -25.42
CA ALA A 217 -6.67 -1.93 -24.88
C ALA A 217 -7.23 -2.89 -23.81
N TYR A 218 -8.23 -2.45 -23.07
CA TYR A 218 -8.85 -3.23 -21.99
C TYR A 218 -10.38 -3.10 -22.04
N GLU A 219 -11.08 -4.21 -21.85
CA GLU A 219 -12.55 -4.26 -21.85
C GLU A 219 -13.17 -3.34 -20.79
N GLY A 220 -12.59 -3.26 -19.60
CA GLY A 220 -13.04 -2.36 -18.53
C GLY A 220 -12.78 -0.88 -18.79
N TYR A 221 -12.01 -0.53 -19.83
CA TYR A 221 -11.64 0.84 -20.20
C TYR A 221 -11.70 1.03 -21.71
N PRO A 222 -12.88 0.91 -22.34
CA PRO A 222 -13.02 0.89 -23.80
C PRO A 222 -12.58 2.21 -24.47
N ASP A 223 -12.68 3.33 -23.75
CA ASP A 223 -12.25 4.65 -24.23
C ASP A 223 -10.80 5.01 -23.84
N GLY A 224 -10.08 4.06 -23.24
CA GLY A 224 -8.78 4.32 -22.64
C GLY A 224 -8.89 5.00 -21.27
N LYS A 225 -7.77 5.41 -20.69
CA LYS A 225 -7.73 6.15 -19.42
C LYS A 225 -6.46 6.96 -19.32
N GLN A 226 -6.52 8.13 -18.68
CA GLN A 226 -5.37 8.91 -18.21
C GLN A 226 -5.56 9.17 -16.73
N ASP A 227 -4.81 8.48 -15.90
CA ASP A 227 -4.93 8.54 -14.43
C ASP A 227 -3.54 8.56 -13.82
N ASN A 228 -3.25 9.63 -13.12
CA ASN A 228 -1.95 9.95 -12.53
C ASN A 228 -1.75 9.38 -11.11
N ALA A 229 -2.74 8.68 -10.56
CA ALA A 229 -2.70 8.17 -9.19
C ALA A 229 -2.66 6.64 -9.13
N HIS A 230 -3.45 5.96 -9.97
CA HIS A 230 -3.56 4.51 -9.91
C HIS A 230 -2.53 3.81 -10.80
N LEU A 231 -2.06 2.66 -10.36
CA LEU A 231 -0.98 1.91 -11.00
C LEU A 231 -1.51 0.80 -11.91
N GLN A 232 -0.76 0.54 -12.98
CA GLN A 232 -0.77 -0.72 -13.70
C GLN A 232 0.12 -1.75 -12.98
N GLN A 233 0.08 -3.01 -13.40
CA GLN A 233 0.91 -4.08 -12.86
C GLN A 233 2.41 -3.73 -12.82
N ALA A 234 2.94 -3.10 -13.87
CA ALA A 234 4.35 -2.70 -13.95
C ALA A 234 4.72 -1.69 -12.84
N GLY A 235 3.87 -0.68 -12.61
CA GLY A 235 4.06 0.30 -11.55
C GLY A 235 3.94 -0.33 -10.16
N ALA A 236 2.89 -1.13 -9.95
CA ALA A 236 2.69 -1.82 -8.70
C ALA A 236 3.86 -2.75 -8.35
N LYS A 237 4.39 -3.48 -9.32
CA LYS A 237 5.58 -4.32 -9.15
C LYS A 237 6.82 -3.48 -8.82
N ALA A 238 7.08 -2.40 -9.55
CA ALA A 238 8.22 -1.54 -9.29
C ALA A 238 8.16 -0.94 -7.87
N PHE A 239 7.00 -0.43 -7.46
CA PHE A 239 6.83 0.21 -6.14
C PHE A 239 6.87 -0.80 -4.99
N ALA A 240 6.33 -2.00 -5.17
CA ALA A 240 6.52 -3.10 -4.22
C ALA A 240 8.00 -3.49 -4.08
N GLY A 241 8.77 -3.44 -5.18
CA GLY A 241 10.22 -3.66 -5.16
C GLY A 241 10.98 -2.59 -4.40
N LEU A 242 10.60 -1.31 -4.56
CA LEU A 242 11.16 -0.22 -3.78
C LEU A 242 10.88 -0.41 -2.27
N LEU A 243 9.64 -0.77 -1.92
CA LEU A 243 9.29 -1.09 -0.52
C LEU A 243 10.16 -2.23 0.04
N ALA A 244 10.30 -3.33 -0.71
CA ALA A 244 11.14 -4.46 -0.30
C ALA A 244 12.62 -4.04 -0.15
N GLY A 245 13.13 -3.19 -1.04
CA GLY A 245 14.47 -2.60 -0.95
C GLY A 245 14.65 -1.75 0.30
N LEU A 246 13.68 -0.89 0.62
CA LEU A 246 13.70 -0.06 1.82
C LEU A 246 13.62 -0.91 3.10
N ILE A 247 12.79 -1.96 3.12
CA ILE A 247 12.78 -2.92 4.25
C ILE A 247 14.15 -3.56 4.40
N ARG A 248 14.78 -4.03 3.30
CA ARG A 248 16.11 -4.66 3.33
C ARG A 248 17.18 -3.73 3.91
N SER A 249 17.13 -2.44 3.58
CA SER A 249 18.09 -1.43 4.02
C SER A 249 17.74 -0.76 5.36
N TYR A 250 16.60 -1.10 5.97
CA TYR A 250 16.19 -0.52 7.25
C TYR A 250 17.17 -0.94 8.36
N ASP A 251 17.82 0.02 9.00
CA ASP A 251 18.91 -0.19 9.98
C ASP A 251 18.74 0.61 11.30
N ARG A 252 17.59 1.29 11.47
CA ARG A 252 17.32 2.09 12.66
C ARG A 252 17.21 1.25 13.95
N ASP A 253 16.63 0.06 13.84
CA ASP A 253 16.43 -0.90 14.93
C ASP A 253 16.15 -2.30 14.35
N ASP A 254 15.86 -3.29 15.20
CA ASP A 254 15.61 -4.70 14.83
C ASP A 254 14.13 -5.03 14.54
N LYS A 255 13.24 -4.04 14.62
CA LYS A 255 11.78 -4.26 14.49
C LYS A 255 11.36 -4.88 13.17
N LEU A 256 12.13 -4.70 12.10
CA LEU A 256 11.86 -5.29 10.78
C LEU A 256 12.73 -6.50 10.44
N ASP A 257 13.62 -6.96 11.31
CA ASP A 257 14.56 -8.05 11.00
C ASP A 257 13.88 -9.35 10.63
N LYS A 258 12.76 -9.66 11.27
CA LYS A 258 11.95 -10.84 10.94
C LYS A 258 11.36 -10.77 9.51
N VAL A 259 10.95 -9.58 9.08
CA VAL A 259 10.45 -9.35 7.70
C VAL A 259 11.61 -9.39 6.71
N LYS A 260 12.76 -8.76 7.04
CA LYS A 260 13.98 -8.80 6.21
C LYS A 260 14.45 -10.21 5.94
N ALA A 261 14.38 -11.09 6.95
CA ALA A 261 14.83 -12.47 6.82
C ALA A 261 14.04 -13.28 5.79
N GLU A 262 12.82 -12.87 5.46
CA GLU A 262 11.95 -13.51 4.48
C GLU A 262 12.08 -12.92 3.06
N LEU A 263 12.80 -11.80 2.87
CA LEU A 263 13.02 -11.23 1.53
C LEU A 263 13.88 -12.16 0.66
N ALA A 264 13.48 -12.31 -0.62
CA ALA A 264 14.17 -13.11 -1.63
C ALA A 264 15.50 -12.49 -2.08
#